data_9d514c3e4c2b4487cf6bdfea320be467
#
_entry.id   9d514c3e4c2b4487cf6bdfea320be467
#
_cell.length_a   1.000
_cell.length_b   1.000
_cell.length_c   1.000
_cell.angle_alpha   90.00
_cell.angle_beta   90.00
_cell.angle_gamma   90.00
#
_symmetry.space_group_name_H-M   'P 1'
#
loop_
_entity.id
_entity.type
_entity.pdbx_description
1 polymer ?
#
loop_
_entity_poly.entity_id
_entity_poly.type
_entity_poly.pdbx_seq_one_letter_code
_entity_poly.pdbx_strand_id
1 'polypeptide(L)'
;MLFESELRELLAKARKIAIIGAKDRPGTPVEHVGRYLLNAGFEIMPVHPVRRQAWGIPAAHSILELPDRGFNPDIVCLFRAPQYCADHAREVLQLPVLPKIFWMQEGIRSPEAGMLMGGAGVAVVEDRCLQTVHAAMFNDRTVTFSCQRCGKCCEGRGGIVIGPRDLPRLCAHFGLPPEEVLERYAEYIGGKPTIRCGSDGFCMFFKAGTGCAIHPARPAVCRAWPFFRGNLVDGISFAMAREDCPGISRTASHAEFAHEGFRYLEEYRLRAHDTMREGRAVIVEEDELPPM
;
A
#
# COMPACT_ATOMS: atom_id res chain seq x y z
N MET A 1 -4.03 -13.26 18.18
CA MET A 1 -4.34 -12.97 16.75
C MET A 1 -5.60 -12.11 16.77
N LEU A 2 -5.60 -10.94 16.15
CA LEU A 2 -6.75 -10.03 16.11
C LEU A 2 -7.75 -10.53 15.07
N PHE A 3 -9.01 -10.77 15.45
CA PHE A 3 -10.06 -11.17 14.51
C PHE A 3 -10.61 -9.95 13.75
N GLU A 4 -11.08 -10.16 12.52
CA GLU A 4 -11.64 -9.08 11.69
C GLU A 4 -12.82 -8.36 12.35
N SER A 5 -13.66 -9.09 13.10
CA SER A 5 -14.77 -8.52 13.89
C SER A 5 -14.28 -7.58 15.00
N GLU A 6 -13.22 -7.97 15.71
CA GLU A 6 -12.62 -7.14 16.77
C GLU A 6 -11.96 -5.89 16.16
N LEU A 7 -11.25 -6.06 15.04
CA LEU A 7 -10.66 -4.95 14.33
C LEU A 7 -11.72 -3.95 13.86
N ARG A 8 -12.85 -4.46 13.32
CA ARG A 8 -13.99 -3.62 12.91
C ARG A 8 -14.55 -2.81 14.08
N GLU A 9 -14.72 -3.44 15.24
CA GLU A 9 -15.19 -2.72 16.43
C GLU A 9 -14.24 -1.64 16.92
N LEU A 10 -12.93 -1.92 16.92
CA LEU A 10 -11.91 -0.95 17.30
C LEU A 10 -11.88 0.23 16.33
N LEU A 11 -11.93 -0.03 15.02
CA LEU A 11 -11.97 1.02 13.99
C LEU A 11 -13.25 1.85 14.06
N ALA A 12 -14.41 1.22 14.33
CA ALA A 12 -15.69 1.93 14.46
C ALA A 12 -15.71 2.94 15.62
N LYS A 13 -14.97 2.64 16.69
CA LYS A 13 -14.87 3.48 17.90
C LYS A 13 -13.75 4.52 17.81
N ALA A 14 -12.78 4.32 16.91
CA ALA A 14 -11.64 5.23 16.76
C ALA A 14 -12.07 6.58 16.17
N ARG A 15 -11.45 7.66 16.64
CA ARG A 15 -11.66 9.02 16.15
C ARG A 15 -10.35 9.75 15.89
N LYS A 16 -9.31 9.47 16.67
CA LYS A 16 -8.03 10.18 16.67
C LYS A 16 -6.91 9.27 16.17
N ILE A 17 -6.18 9.73 15.15
CA ILE A 17 -5.09 8.97 14.54
C ILE A 17 -3.83 9.81 14.53
N ALA A 18 -2.76 9.32 15.16
CA ALA A 18 -1.42 9.87 14.98
C ALA A 18 -0.73 9.16 13.82
N ILE A 19 -0.19 9.92 12.85
CA ILE A 19 0.52 9.38 11.69
C ILE A 19 2.00 9.67 11.81
N ILE A 20 2.80 8.67 12.16
CA ILE A 20 4.26 8.77 12.25
C ILE A 20 4.89 8.62 10.85
N GLY A 21 5.74 9.58 10.47
CA GLY A 21 6.27 9.70 9.12
C GLY A 21 5.36 10.46 8.17
N ALA A 22 4.48 11.29 8.73
CA ALA A 22 3.51 12.10 7.99
C ALA A 22 4.19 13.03 6.99
N LYS A 23 3.70 13.01 5.76
CA LYS A 23 4.10 13.93 4.68
C LYS A 23 2.99 14.04 3.64
N ASP A 24 2.78 15.24 3.15
CA ASP A 24 1.75 15.60 2.18
C ASP A 24 2.28 15.72 0.75
N ARG A 25 3.39 15.03 0.45
CA ARG A 25 3.95 15.00 -0.91
C ARG A 25 3.02 14.21 -1.83
N PRO A 26 2.47 14.83 -2.90
CA PRO A 26 1.55 14.17 -3.83
C PRO A 26 2.13 12.88 -4.42
N GLY A 27 1.28 11.85 -4.53
CA GLY A 27 1.65 10.55 -5.09
C GLY A 27 2.39 9.62 -4.14
N THR A 28 2.48 9.97 -2.84
CA THR A 28 3.04 9.05 -1.82
C THR A 28 1.92 8.31 -1.08
N PRO A 29 2.15 7.05 -0.66
CA PRO A 29 1.14 6.29 0.09
C PRO A 29 0.63 7.03 1.35
N VAL A 30 1.52 7.69 2.07
CA VAL A 30 1.15 8.43 3.29
C VAL A 30 0.26 9.63 2.98
N GLU A 31 0.44 10.29 1.84
CA GLU A 31 -0.41 11.39 1.42
C GLU A 31 -1.84 10.90 1.13
N HIS A 32 -1.96 9.81 0.35
CA HIS A 32 -3.27 9.24 0.01
C HIS A 32 -4.03 8.76 1.25
N VAL A 33 -3.37 7.99 2.11
CA VAL A 33 -3.99 7.48 3.34
C VAL A 33 -4.39 8.63 4.26
N GLY A 34 -3.51 9.63 4.47
CA GLY A 34 -3.82 10.77 5.32
C GLY A 34 -5.02 11.58 4.82
N ARG A 35 -5.08 11.86 3.52
CA ARG A 35 -6.22 12.56 2.89
C ARG A 35 -7.51 11.75 2.99
N TYR A 36 -7.44 10.45 2.74
CA TYR A 36 -8.58 9.57 2.90
C TYR A 36 -9.14 9.60 4.33
N LEU A 37 -8.27 9.48 5.34
CA LEU A 37 -8.68 9.46 6.73
C LEU A 37 -9.31 10.79 7.17
N LEU A 38 -8.76 11.92 6.71
CA LEU A 38 -9.36 13.25 6.92
C LEU A 38 -10.77 13.33 6.30
N ASN A 39 -10.93 12.86 5.05
CA ASN A 39 -12.22 12.83 4.37
C ASN A 39 -13.22 11.86 5.03
N ALA A 40 -12.72 10.80 5.68
CA ALA A 40 -13.52 9.86 6.47
C ALA A 40 -13.90 10.40 7.87
N GLY A 41 -13.47 11.63 8.21
CA GLY A 41 -13.86 12.32 9.45
C GLY A 41 -12.97 12.02 10.66
N PHE A 42 -11.79 11.43 10.46
CA PHE A 42 -10.84 11.26 11.56
C PHE A 42 -10.10 12.57 11.89
N GLU A 43 -9.86 12.80 13.17
CA GLU A 43 -8.94 13.81 13.65
C GLU A 43 -7.52 13.28 13.53
N ILE A 44 -6.69 13.94 12.71
CA ILE A 44 -5.34 13.49 12.40
C ILE A 44 -4.31 14.36 13.11
N MET A 45 -3.32 13.73 13.74
CA MET A 45 -2.12 14.38 14.22
C MET A 45 -0.92 13.91 13.41
N PRO A 46 -0.36 14.76 12.54
CA PRO A 46 0.89 14.46 11.85
C PRO A 46 2.05 14.41 12.83
N VAL A 47 2.92 13.39 12.72
CA VAL A 47 4.17 13.28 13.51
C VAL A 47 5.34 13.12 12.56
N HIS A 48 6.29 14.08 12.62
CA HIS A 48 7.47 14.05 11.76
C HIS A 48 8.63 14.86 12.37
N PRO A 49 9.86 14.33 12.51
CA PRO A 49 10.94 14.99 13.24
C PRO A 49 11.40 16.34 12.64
N VAL A 50 11.12 16.59 11.35
CA VAL A 50 11.62 17.78 10.65
C VAL A 50 10.50 18.65 10.09
N ARG A 51 9.38 18.05 9.67
CA ARG A 51 8.27 18.80 9.05
C ARG A 51 7.48 19.56 10.10
N ARG A 52 7.11 20.81 9.76
CA ARG A 52 6.29 21.65 10.61
C ARG A 52 4.80 21.41 10.43
N GLN A 53 4.39 20.87 9.30
CA GLN A 53 2.98 20.57 8.98
C GLN A 53 2.86 19.47 7.93
N ALA A 54 1.68 18.85 7.87
CA ALA A 54 1.21 18.02 6.76
C ALA A 54 -0.30 18.21 6.63
N TRP A 55 -0.83 18.24 5.40
CA TRP A 55 -2.26 18.48 5.09
C TRP A 55 -2.83 19.76 5.70
N GLY A 56 -2.00 20.81 5.90
CA GLY A 56 -2.40 22.04 6.58
C GLY A 56 -2.49 21.93 8.11
N ILE A 57 -2.18 20.79 8.70
CA ILE A 57 -2.21 20.53 10.14
C ILE A 57 -0.80 20.65 10.71
N PRO A 58 -0.56 21.43 11.79
CA PRO A 58 0.72 21.51 12.46
C PRO A 58 1.18 20.12 12.93
N ALA A 59 2.42 19.75 12.61
CA ALA A 59 2.98 18.47 13.00
C ALA A 59 3.66 18.52 14.37
N ALA A 60 3.58 17.42 15.12
CA ALA A 60 4.43 17.17 16.27
C ALA A 60 5.78 16.61 15.80
N HIS A 61 6.86 16.94 16.50
CA HIS A 61 8.19 16.39 16.16
C HIS A 61 8.37 14.97 16.69
N SER A 62 7.70 14.62 17.78
CA SER A 62 7.66 13.29 18.38
C SER A 62 6.25 12.94 18.82
N ILE A 63 5.95 11.63 18.88
CA ILE A 63 4.70 11.11 19.46
C ILE A 63 4.56 11.52 20.94
N LEU A 64 5.69 11.75 21.63
CA LEU A 64 5.72 12.14 23.04
C LEU A 64 5.23 13.56 23.31
N GLU A 65 5.12 14.42 22.28
CA GLU A 65 4.55 15.76 22.40
C GLU A 65 3.01 15.77 22.41
N LEU A 66 2.37 14.66 22.05
CA LEU A 66 0.92 14.62 21.83
C LEU A 66 0.11 14.88 23.11
N PRO A 67 0.50 14.36 24.30
CA PRO A 67 -0.20 14.64 25.53
C PRO A 67 -0.24 16.14 25.87
N ASP A 68 0.86 16.87 25.67
CA ASP A 68 0.95 18.31 25.89
C ASP A 68 0.08 19.13 24.92
N ARG A 69 -0.24 18.53 23.77
CA ARG A 69 -1.17 19.08 22.77
C ARG A 69 -2.63 18.68 23.01
N GLY A 70 -2.91 17.95 24.10
CA GLY A 70 -4.25 17.41 24.39
C GLY A 70 -4.72 16.33 23.42
N PHE A 71 -3.80 15.67 22.72
CA PHE A 71 -4.10 14.67 21.72
C PHE A 71 -3.73 13.25 22.18
N ASN A 72 -4.74 12.45 22.50
CA ASN A 72 -4.58 11.02 22.82
C ASN A 72 -5.06 10.21 21.62
N PRO A 73 -4.17 9.59 20.82
CA PRO A 73 -4.55 8.84 19.64
C PRO A 73 -5.24 7.51 19.99
N ASP A 74 -6.32 7.19 19.30
CA ASP A 74 -6.90 5.84 19.31
C ASP A 74 -6.06 4.88 18.47
N ILE A 75 -5.46 5.40 17.40
CA ILE A 75 -4.62 4.64 16.46
C ILE A 75 -3.30 5.38 16.29
N VAL A 76 -2.20 4.65 16.41
CA VAL A 76 -0.87 5.10 15.95
C VAL A 76 -0.54 4.36 14.66
N CYS A 77 -0.44 5.11 13.57
CA CYS A 77 -0.24 4.61 12.22
C CYS A 77 1.17 4.94 11.72
N LEU A 78 1.94 3.93 11.31
CA LEU A 78 3.35 4.06 10.94
C LEU A 78 3.56 4.01 9.42
N PHE A 79 4.25 5.05 8.93
CA PHE A 79 4.85 5.12 7.60
C PHE A 79 6.37 5.24 7.73
N ARG A 80 6.98 4.25 8.39
CA ARG A 80 8.42 4.20 8.66
C ARG A 80 9.00 2.87 8.19
N ALA A 81 10.30 2.87 7.86
CA ALA A 81 10.98 1.63 7.54
C ALA A 81 10.96 0.65 8.74
N PRO A 82 10.89 -0.67 8.50
CA PRO A 82 10.72 -1.69 9.55
C PRO A 82 11.68 -1.58 10.73
N GLN A 83 12.95 -1.22 10.47
CA GLN A 83 13.98 -1.10 11.50
C GLN A 83 13.72 -0.01 12.54
N TYR A 84 12.85 0.98 12.25
CA TYR A 84 12.50 2.05 13.18
C TYR A 84 11.19 1.78 13.95
N CYS A 85 10.45 0.72 13.61
CA CYS A 85 9.14 0.47 14.20
C CYS A 85 9.21 0.12 15.68
N ALA A 86 10.26 -0.61 16.10
CA ALA A 86 10.46 -0.98 17.50
C ALA A 86 10.77 0.25 18.38
N ASP A 87 11.54 1.21 17.87
CA ASP A 87 11.84 2.46 18.60
C ASP A 87 10.56 3.30 18.76
N HIS A 88 9.77 3.42 17.71
CA HIS A 88 8.47 4.08 17.82
C HIS A 88 7.49 3.35 18.75
N ALA A 89 7.52 2.02 18.81
CA ALA A 89 6.73 1.27 19.80
C ALA A 89 7.15 1.61 21.23
N ARG A 90 8.46 1.71 21.49
CA ARG A 90 8.99 2.14 22.81
C ARG A 90 8.59 3.57 23.18
N GLU A 91 8.58 4.49 22.21
CA GLU A 91 8.06 5.85 22.41
C GLU A 91 6.56 5.83 22.77
N VAL A 92 5.76 5.07 22.02
CA VAL A 92 4.31 4.94 22.26
C VAL A 92 4.01 4.36 23.64
N LEU A 93 4.82 3.42 24.14
CA LEU A 93 4.66 2.86 25.49
C LEU A 93 4.89 3.86 26.61
N GLN A 94 5.52 5.02 26.33
CA GLN A 94 5.71 6.10 27.31
C GLN A 94 4.50 7.06 27.38
N LEU A 95 3.51 6.92 26.49
CA LEU A 95 2.34 7.77 26.52
C LEU A 95 1.49 7.47 27.78
N PRO A 96 0.90 8.49 28.41
CA PRO A 96 0.05 8.33 29.58
C PRO A 96 -1.23 7.53 29.27
N VAL A 97 -1.69 7.58 28.01
CA VAL A 97 -2.81 6.80 27.50
C VAL A 97 -2.34 6.07 26.25
N LEU A 98 -2.33 4.74 26.30
CA LEU A 98 -1.94 3.94 25.15
C LEU A 98 -3.03 3.94 24.08
N PRO A 99 -2.64 3.91 22.80
CA PRO A 99 -3.59 3.75 21.69
C PRO A 99 -4.26 2.37 21.78
N LYS A 100 -5.41 2.25 21.15
CA LYS A 100 -6.12 0.94 21.03
C LYS A 100 -5.48 0.09 19.93
N ILE A 101 -4.92 0.73 18.89
CA ILE A 101 -4.33 0.06 17.75
C ILE A 101 -2.97 0.68 17.42
N PHE A 102 -1.97 -0.18 17.24
CA PHE A 102 -0.68 0.14 16.64
C PHE A 102 -0.65 -0.44 15.24
N TRP A 103 -0.65 0.44 14.23
CA TRP A 103 -0.85 0.07 12.84
C TRP A 103 0.42 0.25 12.01
N MET A 104 1.00 -0.82 11.55
CA MET A 104 2.09 -0.82 10.57
C MET A 104 1.51 -1.00 9.17
N GLN A 105 1.71 -0.02 8.32
CA GLN A 105 1.15 0.05 6.98
C GLN A 105 1.65 -1.07 6.05
N GLU A 106 1.02 -1.18 4.89
CA GLU A 106 1.39 -2.15 3.86
C GLU A 106 2.90 -2.11 3.54
N GLY A 107 3.54 -3.27 3.56
CA GLY A 107 4.97 -3.42 3.41
C GLY A 107 5.79 -3.20 4.68
N ILE A 108 5.15 -2.91 5.82
CA ILE A 108 5.83 -2.68 7.10
C ILE A 108 5.49 -3.81 8.07
N ARG A 109 6.53 -4.56 8.48
CA ARG A 109 6.45 -5.60 9.51
C ARG A 109 7.60 -5.42 10.50
N SER A 110 7.31 -5.59 11.78
CA SER A 110 8.31 -5.57 12.84
C SER A 110 7.86 -6.48 13.99
N PRO A 111 8.32 -7.73 14.02
CA PRO A 111 7.97 -8.67 15.11
C PRO A 111 8.27 -8.11 16.50
N GLU A 112 9.36 -7.36 16.64
CA GLU A 112 9.74 -6.72 17.88
C GLU A 112 8.72 -5.66 18.32
N ALA A 113 8.31 -4.75 17.40
CA ALA A 113 7.27 -3.78 17.70
C ALA A 113 5.94 -4.48 18.02
N GLY A 114 5.61 -5.55 17.31
CA GLY A 114 4.43 -6.37 17.57
C GLY A 114 4.43 -6.98 18.96
N MET A 115 5.55 -7.54 19.41
CA MET A 115 5.69 -8.10 20.77
C MET A 115 5.58 -7.01 21.85
N LEU A 116 6.23 -5.85 21.65
CA LEU A 116 6.17 -4.74 22.60
C LEU A 116 4.75 -4.23 22.80
N MET A 117 4.07 -3.93 21.69
CA MET A 117 2.72 -3.35 21.74
C MET A 117 1.67 -4.39 22.18
N GLY A 118 1.76 -5.62 21.66
CA GLY A 118 0.87 -6.72 22.06
C GLY A 118 1.03 -7.09 23.52
N GLY A 119 2.25 -7.08 24.06
CA GLY A 119 2.52 -7.29 25.48
C GLY A 119 1.92 -6.23 26.40
N ALA A 120 1.69 -5.02 25.88
CA ALA A 120 1.02 -3.93 26.58
C ALA A 120 -0.51 -3.92 26.36
N GLY A 121 -1.08 -4.94 25.71
CA GLY A 121 -2.51 -5.04 25.45
C GLY A 121 -3.03 -4.19 24.29
N VAL A 122 -2.15 -3.64 23.47
CA VAL A 122 -2.50 -2.86 22.29
C VAL A 122 -2.70 -3.80 21.10
N ALA A 123 -3.79 -3.64 20.36
CA ALA A 123 -4.01 -4.39 19.13
C ALA A 123 -2.97 -4.02 18.09
N VAL A 124 -2.33 -5.02 17.48
CA VAL A 124 -1.29 -4.80 16.44
C VAL A 124 -1.80 -5.24 15.09
N VAL A 125 -1.67 -4.35 14.12
CA VAL A 125 -1.91 -4.64 12.70
C VAL A 125 -0.63 -4.41 11.93
N GLU A 126 -0.20 -5.42 11.17
CA GLU A 126 1.01 -5.35 10.35
C GLU A 126 0.68 -5.54 8.88
N ASP A 127 1.43 -4.79 8.04
CA ASP A 127 1.44 -5.03 6.61
C ASP A 127 0.06 -4.93 5.94
N ARG A 128 -0.76 -4.00 6.43
CA ARG A 128 -2.09 -3.73 5.88
C ARG A 128 -2.28 -2.23 5.68
N CYS A 129 -2.82 -1.83 4.54
CA CYS A 129 -3.17 -0.43 4.30
C CYS A 129 -4.42 -0.06 5.11
N LEU A 130 -4.30 0.92 6.02
CA LEU A 130 -5.42 1.37 6.85
C LEU A 130 -6.58 1.91 6.02
N GLN A 131 -6.30 2.65 4.96
CA GLN A 131 -7.32 3.14 4.02
C GLN A 131 -8.12 1.98 3.42
N THR A 132 -7.42 0.97 2.85
CA THR A 132 -8.07 -0.18 2.22
C THR A 132 -8.94 -0.95 3.20
N VAL A 133 -8.42 -1.20 4.41
CA VAL A 133 -9.16 -1.94 5.45
C VAL A 133 -10.37 -1.15 5.93
N HIS A 134 -10.20 0.15 6.22
CA HIS A 134 -11.30 1.00 6.67
C HIS A 134 -12.38 1.14 5.59
N ALA A 135 -11.97 1.38 4.34
CA ALA A 135 -12.90 1.48 3.22
C ALA A 135 -13.72 0.19 3.03
N ALA A 136 -13.06 -0.97 3.14
CA ALA A 136 -13.74 -2.27 3.05
C ALA A 136 -14.76 -2.51 4.17
N MET A 137 -14.52 -1.94 5.35
CA MET A 137 -15.38 -2.17 6.52
C MET A 137 -16.53 -1.17 6.66
N PHE A 138 -16.35 0.09 6.20
CA PHE A 138 -17.25 1.19 6.56
C PHE A 138 -17.78 2.00 5.38
N ASN A 139 -17.14 1.90 4.20
CA ASN A 139 -17.76 2.49 3.02
C ASN A 139 -18.66 1.43 2.37
N ASP A 140 -19.86 1.81 1.97
CA ASP A 140 -20.77 0.97 1.16
C ASP A 140 -20.22 0.71 -0.27
N ARG A 141 -18.95 1.01 -0.49
CA ARG A 141 -18.28 0.73 -1.76
C ARG A 141 -17.80 -0.71 -1.74
N THR A 142 -18.29 -1.46 -2.67
CA THR A 142 -17.80 -2.82 -2.96
C THR A 142 -16.30 -2.74 -3.21
N VAL A 143 -15.47 -3.23 -2.27
CA VAL A 143 -14.04 -3.38 -2.51
C VAL A 143 -13.88 -4.53 -3.49
N THR A 144 -13.54 -4.21 -4.72
CA THR A 144 -13.48 -5.20 -5.79
C THR A 144 -12.16 -5.96 -5.80
N PHE A 145 -11.12 -5.43 -5.13
CA PHE A 145 -9.82 -6.09 -5.06
C PHE A 145 -9.08 -5.83 -3.73
N SER A 146 -8.53 -6.90 -3.15
CA SER A 146 -7.59 -6.86 -2.02
C SER A 146 -6.46 -7.88 -2.22
N CYS A 147 -5.21 -7.41 -2.33
CA CYS A 147 -4.06 -8.27 -2.63
C CYS A 147 -3.81 -9.31 -1.55
N GLN A 148 -3.88 -10.59 -1.91
CA GLN A 148 -3.64 -11.74 -1.03
C GLN A 148 -2.17 -12.21 -1.04
N ARG A 149 -1.29 -11.57 -1.82
CA ARG A 149 0.13 -11.95 -1.99
C ARG A 149 0.35 -13.39 -2.43
N CYS A 150 -0.59 -13.96 -3.14
CA CYS A 150 -0.59 -15.36 -3.58
C CYS A 150 0.51 -15.71 -4.58
N GLY A 151 1.15 -14.72 -5.20
CA GLY A 151 2.22 -14.93 -6.19
C GLY A 151 1.74 -15.12 -7.64
N LYS A 152 0.44 -15.26 -7.92
CA LYS A 152 -0.06 -15.46 -9.28
C LYS A 152 0.38 -14.38 -10.27
N CYS A 153 0.37 -13.13 -9.89
CA CYS A 153 0.89 -12.03 -10.71
C CYS A 153 2.43 -11.95 -10.77
N CYS A 154 3.14 -12.82 -10.06
CA CYS A 154 4.60 -12.96 -10.10
C CYS A 154 5.04 -14.12 -10.99
N GLU A 155 4.12 -14.92 -11.53
CA GLU A 155 4.37 -16.03 -12.44
C GLU A 155 4.49 -15.52 -13.88
N GLY A 156 5.45 -16.06 -14.62
CA GLY A 156 5.67 -15.73 -16.03
C GLY A 156 6.83 -14.76 -16.28
N ARG A 157 7.49 -14.95 -17.42
CA ARG A 157 8.64 -14.15 -17.84
C ARG A 157 8.21 -12.95 -18.68
N GLY A 158 8.82 -11.78 -18.43
CA GLY A 158 8.71 -10.62 -19.32
C GLY A 158 7.60 -9.62 -18.98
N GLY A 159 6.75 -9.91 -17.98
CA GLY A 159 5.61 -9.06 -17.64
C GLY A 159 5.93 -7.83 -16.78
N ILE A 160 7.07 -7.81 -16.06
CA ILE A 160 7.36 -6.79 -15.06
C ILE A 160 8.39 -5.78 -15.59
N VAL A 161 7.93 -4.86 -16.43
CA VAL A 161 8.75 -3.76 -16.96
C VAL A 161 9.10 -2.77 -15.84
N ILE A 162 10.36 -2.36 -15.81
CA ILE A 162 10.86 -1.29 -14.94
C ILE A 162 10.72 0.04 -15.70
N GLY A 163 9.70 0.81 -15.38
CA GLY A 163 9.47 2.12 -15.97
C GLY A 163 10.41 3.21 -15.43
N PRO A 164 10.44 4.39 -16.08
CA PRO A 164 11.28 5.51 -15.64
C PRO A 164 11.04 5.98 -14.21
N ARG A 165 9.82 5.81 -13.71
CA ARG A 165 9.42 6.16 -12.33
C ARG A 165 9.74 5.05 -11.32
N ASP A 166 9.97 3.82 -11.79
CA ASP A 166 10.23 2.66 -10.93
C ASP A 166 11.70 2.55 -10.54
N LEU A 167 12.60 2.84 -11.46
CA LEU A 167 14.03 2.71 -11.25
C LEU A 167 14.53 3.51 -10.04
N PRO A 168 14.18 4.82 -9.87
CA PRO A 168 14.59 5.56 -8.68
C PRO A 168 14.05 4.97 -7.37
N ARG A 169 12.87 4.35 -7.40
CA ARG A 169 12.27 3.69 -6.22
C ARG A 169 13.00 2.41 -5.84
N LEU A 170 13.39 1.63 -6.84
CA LEU A 170 14.20 0.42 -6.65
C LEU A 170 15.59 0.79 -6.14
N CYS A 171 16.24 1.81 -6.71
CA CYS A 171 17.51 2.34 -6.25
C CYS A 171 17.45 2.77 -4.77
N ALA A 172 16.41 3.51 -4.39
CA ALA A 172 16.20 3.93 -3.00
C ALA A 172 15.93 2.75 -2.06
N HIS A 173 15.25 1.70 -2.55
CA HIS A 173 14.95 0.51 -1.76
C HIS A 173 16.20 -0.34 -1.47
N PHE A 174 17.06 -0.50 -2.48
CA PHE A 174 18.27 -1.32 -2.37
C PHE A 174 19.50 -0.55 -1.88
N GLY A 175 19.45 0.78 -1.91
CA GLY A 175 20.61 1.63 -1.64
C GLY A 175 21.70 1.52 -2.71
N LEU A 176 21.30 1.25 -3.97
CA LEU A 176 22.19 1.00 -5.09
C LEU A 176 22.00 2.04 -6.22
N PRO A 177 23.06 2.36 -6.99
CA PRO A 177 22.93 3.20 -8.17
C PRO A 177 22.13 2.49 -9.29
N PRO A 178 21.57 3.24 -10.24
CA PRO A 178 20.71 2.70 -11.31
C PRO A 178 21.35 1.55 -12.12
N GLU A 179 22.63 1.68 -12.45
CA GLU A 179 23.37 0.70 -13.24
C GLU A 179 23.43 -0.65 -12.51
N GLU A 180 23.74 -0.63 -11.21
CA GLU A 180 23.80 -1.86 -10.40
C GLU A 180 22.42 -2.49 -10.20
N VAL A 181 21.36 -1.69 -10.05
CA VAL A 181 19.99 -2.21 -9.97
C VAL A 181 19.62 -2.93 -11.26
N LEU A 182 19.90 -2.30 -12.41
CA LEU A 182 19.61 -2.91 -13.71
C LEU A 182 20.46 -4.16 -13.96
N GLU A 183 21.75 -4.11 -13.66
CA GLU A 183 22.64 -5.26 -13.82
C GLU A 183 22.22 -6.46 -12.97
N ARG A 184 21.88 -6.23 -11.70
CA ARG A 184 21.56 -7.31 -10.76
C ARG A 184 20.17 -7.90 -10.95
N TYR A 185 19.19 -7.06 -11.25
CA TYR A 185 17.77 -7.43 -11.13
C TYR A 185 16.98 -7.37 -12.43
N ALA A 186 17.55 -6.82 -13.52
CA ALA A 186 16.85 -6.69 -14.79
C ALA A 186 17.47 -7.55 -15.92
N GLU A 187 16.62 -7.95 -16.83
CA GLU A 187 16.96 -8.41 -18.17
C GLU A 187 16.26 -7.51 -19.19
N TYR A 188 16.74 -7.48 -20.43
CA TYR A 188 16.11 -6.68 -21.49
C TYR A 188 15.25 -7.55 -22.38
N ILE A 189 13.95 -7.26 -22.42
CA ILE A 189 12.97 -7.93 -23.27
C ILE A 189 12.30 -6.89 -24.16
N GLY A 190 12.41 -7.05 -25.47
CA GLY A 190 11.91 -6.05 -26.42
C GLY A 190 12.49 -4.64 -26.23
N GLY A 191 13.76 -4.55 -25.79
CA GLY A 191 14.44 -3.27 -25.52
C GLY A 191 14.06 -2.60 -24.20
N LYS A 192 13.20 -3.21 -23.39
CA LYS A 192 12.75 -2.66 -22.09
C LYS A 192 13.40 -3.42 -20.93
N PRO A 193 13.92 -2.71 -19.89
CA PRO A 193 14.39 -3.37 -18.68
C PRO A 193 13.21 -4.01 -17.96
N THR A 194 13.33 -5.28 -17.63
CA THR A 194 12.28 -6.12 -17.07
C THR A 194 12.86 -6.91 -15.91
N ILE A 195 12.13 -7.02 -14.81
CA ILE A 195 12.57 -7.80 -13.64
C ILE A 195 12.81 -9.26 -14.09
N ARG A 196 13.95 -9.81 -13.69
CA ARG A 196 14.31 -11.20 -14.00
C ARG A 196 13.36 -12.18 -13.33
N CYS A 197 13.12 -13.30 -14.01
CA CYS A 197 12.47 -14.47 -13.45
C CYS A 197 13.50 -15.52 -13.04
N GLY A 198 13.20 -16.24 -11.97
CA GLY A 198 13.94 -17.43 -11.58
C GLY A 198 13.72 -18.59 -12.55
N SER A 199 14.51 -19.65 -12.38
CA SER A 199 14.36 -20.90 -13.15
C SER A 199 13.03 -21.62 -12.88
N ASP A 200 12.36 -21.27 -11.79
CA ASP A 200 11.03 -21.75 -11.38
C ASP A 200 9.88 -21.03 -12.10
N GLY A 201 10.19 -20.05 -12.96
CA GLY A 201 9.21 -19.26 -13.69
C GLY A 201 8.60 -18.11 -12.92
N PHE A 202 9.01 -17.88 -11.67
CA PHE A 202 8.53 -16.76 -10.86
C PHE A 202 9.49 -15.56 -10.89
N CYS A 203 8.94 -14.37 -10.66
CA CYS A 203 9.72 -13.16 -10.40
C CYS A 203 10.75 -13.44 -9.29
N MET A 204 12.02 -13.07 -9.51
CA MET A 204 13.11 -13.33 -8.56
C MET A 204 12.88 -12.78 -7.16
N PHE A 205 11.97 -11.82 -6.98
CA PHE A 205 11.59 -11.26 -5.67
C PHE A 205 10.41 -11.96 -5.02
N PHE A 206 9.82 -12.95 -5.68
CA PHE A 206 8.75 -13.74 -5.07
C PHE A 206 9.34 -14.81 -4.15
N LYS A 207 8.74 -14.96 -2.98
CA LYS A 207 9.07 -16.02 -2.02
C LYS A 207 7.78 -16.69 -1.57
N ALA A 208 7.68 -17.99 -1.83
CA ALA A 208 6.53 -18.78 -1.38
C ALA A 208 6.29 -18.62 0.13
N GLY A 209 5.05 -18.45 0.52
CA GLY A 209 4.63 -18.22 1.92
C GLY A 209 4.89 -16.81 2.47
N THR A 210 5.72 -16.00 1.81
CA THR A 210 6.04 -14.62 2.26
C THR A 210 5.50 -13.56 1.27
N GLY A 211 5.45 -13.91 -0.02
CA GLY A 211 5.05 -13.00 -1.10
C GLY A 211 6.24 -12.23 -1.69
N CYS A 212 5.99 -10.99 -2.11
CA CYS A 212 6.99 -10.15 -2.79
C CYS A 212 7.97 -9.51 -1.79
N ALA A 213 9.26 -9.81 -1.91
CA ALA A 213 10.32 -9.26 -1.04
C ALA A 213 10.52 -7.74 -1.22
N ILE A 214 10.17 -7.19 -2.38
CA ILE A 214 10.25 -5.74 -2.66
C ILE A 214 8.86 -5.08 -2.67
N HIS A 215 7.89 -5.63 -1.93
CA HIS A 215 6.50 -5.18 -1.98
C HIS A 215 6.31 -3.65 -1.90
N PRO A 216 7.01 -2.89 -1.03
CA PRO A 216 6.90 -1.43 -0.97
C PRO A 216 7.47 -0.70 -2.19
N ALA A 217 8.43 -1.32 -2.89
CA ALA A 217 9.13 -0.76 -4.04
C ALA A 217 8.70 -1.36 -5.38
N ARG A 218 7.61 -2.15 -5.39
CA ARG A 218 7.09 -2.79 -6.61
C ARG A 218 6.99 -1.82 -7.78
N PRO A 219 7.38 -2.24 -9.00
CA PRO A 219 7.11 -1.46 -10.21
C PRO A 219 5.64 -1.11 -10.40
N ALA A 220 5.38 -0.06 -11.17
CA ALA A 220 4.03 0.44 -11.43
C ALA A 220 3.11 -0.65 -11.98
N VAL A 221 3.59 -1.49 -12.89
CA VAL A 221 2.83 -2.61 -13.45
C VAL A 221 2.39 -3.61 -12.37
N CYS A 222 3.25 -3.94 -11.39
CA CYS A 222 2.88 -4.81 -10.27
C CYS A 222 1.86 -4.17 -9.32
N ARG A 223 1.92 -2.84 -9.17
CA ARG A 223 0.98 -2.08 -8.35
C ARG A 223 -0.37 -1.92 -9.03
N ALA A 224 -0.36 -1.87 -10.37
CA ALA A 224 -1.56 -1.75 -11.19
C ALA A 224 -2.37 -3.05 -11.28
N TRP A 225 -1.74 -4.24 -11.11
CA TRP A 225 -2.48 -5.48 -11.10
C TRP A 225 -3.53 -5.52 -9.96
N PRO A 226 -4.75 -5.98 -10.22
CA PRO A 226 -5.29 -6.62 -11.42
C PRO A 226 -5.96 -5.65 -12.41
N PHE A 227 -5.85 -4.35 -12.22
CA PHE A 227 -6.53 -3.31 -12.97
C PHE A 227 -5.84 -2.99 -14.31
N PHE A 228 -5.48 -4.05 -15.05
CA PHE A 228 -4.96 -3.89 -16.40
C PHE A 228 -6.09 -3.58 -17.39
N ARG A 229 -5.75 -2.83 -18.43
CA ARG A 229 -6.73 -2.43 -19.46
C ARG A 229 -7.62 -3.59 -19.91
N GLY A 230 -7.04 -4.74 -20.24
CA GLY A 230 -7.82 -5.93 -20.63
C GLY A 230 -8.90 -6.27 -19.62
N ASN A 231 -8.55 -6.33 -18.34
CA ASN A 231 -9.48 -6.68 -17.27
C ASN A 231 -10.52 -5.58 -16.99
N LEU A 232 -10.21 -4.32 -17.30
CA LEU A 232 -11.12 -3.20 -17.10
C LEU A 232 -12.16 -3.08 -18.23
N VAL A 233 -11.74 -3.33 -19.48
CA VAL A 233 -12.59 -3.08 -20.66
C VAL A 233 -13.28 -4.34 -21.20
N ASP A 234 -12.75 -5.53 -20.89
CA ASP A 234 -13.25 -6.80 -21.42
C ASP A 234 -13.69 -7.77 -20.32
N GLY A 235 -14.99 -8.13 -20.34
CA GLY A 235 -15.61 -8.99 -19.34
C GLY A 235 -15.04 -10.42 -19.31
N ILE A 236 -14.53 -10.93 -20.43
CA ILE A 236 -13.90 -12.28 -20.49
C ILE A 236 -12.57 -12.21 -19.78
N SER A 237 -11.73 -11.22 -20.09
CA SER A 237 -10.45 -10.99 -19.41
C SER A 237 -10.63 -10.77 -17.89
N PHE A 238 -11.66 -10.03 -17.49
CA PHE A 238 -12.02 -9.88 -16.08
C PHE A 238 -12.38 -11.22 -15.43
N ALA A 239 -13.20 -12.04 -16.09
CA ALA A 239 -13.62 -13.33 -15.57
C ALA A 239 -12.39 -14.27 -15.36
N MET A 240 -11.49 -14.32 -16.34
CA MET A 240 -10.24 -15.08 -16.25
C MET A 240 -9.34 -14.55 -15.11
N ALA A 241 -9.14 -13.24 -15.03
CA ALA A 241 -8.37 -12.62 -13.96
C ALA A 241 -8.95 -12.92 -12.57
N ARG A 242 -10.28 -12.98 -12.45
CA ARG A 242 -10.98 -13.30 -11.19
C ARG A 242 -10.83 -14.78 -10.80
N GLU A 243 -10.71 -15.68 -11.76
CA GLU A 243 -10.41 -17.09 -11.49
C GLU A 243 -8.97 -17.26 -10.97
N ASP A 244 -8.01 -16.57 -11.57
CA ASP A 244 -6.61 -16.68 -11.23
C ASP A 244 -6.22 -15.89 -9.96
N CYS A 245 -6.88 -14.77 -9.70
CA CYS A 245 -6.53 -13.89 -8.60
C CYS A 245 -7.52 -13.98 -7.43
N PRO A 246 -7.16 -14.65 -6.32
CA PRO A 246 -8.03 -14.77 -5.15
C PRO A 246 -8.30 -13.43 -4.45
N GLY A 247 -7.59 -12.37 -4.82
CA GLY A 247 -7.81 -11.02 -4.30
C GLY A 247 -8.96 -10.28 -4.96
N ILE A 248 -9.44 -10.72 -6.12
CA ILE A 248 -10.60 -10.11 -6.79
C ILE A 248 -11.88 -10.64 -6.14
N SER A 249 -12.77 -9.73 -5.78
CA SER A 249 -14.06 -10.06 -5.16
C SER A 249 -14.89 -10.97 -6.06
N ARG A 250 -15.43 -12.05 -5.50
CA ARG A 250 -16.31 -12.98 -6.21
C ARG A 250 -17.71 -12.40 -6.45
N THR A 251 -18.08 -11.38 -5.69
CA THR A 251 -19.41 -10.74 -5.76
C THR A 251 -19.41 -9.45 -6.57
N ALA A 252 -18.24 -8.86 -6.85
CA ALA A 252 -18.15 -7.65 -7.65
C ALA A 252 -18.56 -7.91 -9.11
N SER A 253 -19.35 -7.02 -9.67
CA SER A 253 -19.62 -6.98 -11.11
C SER A 253 -18.39 -6.47 -11.87
N HIS A 254 -18.34 -6.72 -13.19
CA HIS A 254 -17.28 -6.18 -14.04
C HIS A 254 -17.28 -4.63 -14.03
N ALA A 255 -18.46 -4.00 -14.08
CA ALA A 255 -18.57 -2.55 -14.05
C ALA A 255 -18.01 -1.95 -12.75
N GLU A 256 -18.39 -2.47 -11.58
CA GLU A 256 -17.83 -2.03 -10.29
C GLU A 256 -16.32 -2.17 -10.24
N PHE A 257 -15.79 -3.32 -10.69
CA PHE A 257 -14.35 -3.57 -10.76
C PHE A 257 -13.63 -2.59 -11.70
N ALA A 258 -14.20 -2.35 -12.89
CA ALA A 258 -13.61 -1.48 -13.90
C ALA A 258 -13.55 -0.02 -13.42
N HIS A 259 -14.63 0.51 -12.88
CA HIS A 259 -14.69 1.88 -12.40
C HIS A 259 -13.85 2.10 -11.12
N GLU A 260 -13.80 1.13 -10.21
CA GLU A 260 -12.89 1.20 -9.07
C GLU A 260 -11.43 1.15 -9.52
N GLY A 261 -11.12 0.23 -10.44
CA GLY A 261 -9.76 0.07 -10.97
C GLY A 261 -9.26 1.30 -11.71
N PHE A 262 -10.09 1.91 -12.55
CA PHE A 262 -9.74 3.14 -13.26
C PHE A 262 -9.41 4.27 -12.26
N ARG A 263 -10.28 4.50 -11.28
CA ARG A 263 -10.03 5.49 -10.21
C ARG A 263 -8.75 5.20 -9.44
N TYR A 264 -8.49 3.92 -9.12
CA TYR A 264 -7.25 3.50 -8.48
C TYR A 264 -6.02 3.86 -9.33
N LEU A 265 -6.05 3.55 -10.63
CA LEU A 265 -4.94 3.89 -11.54
C LEU A 265 -4.68 5.39 -11.62
N GLU A 266 -5.73 6.21 -11.62
CA GLU A 266 -5.66 7.68 -11.61
C GLU A 266 -5.08 8.18 -10.28
N GLU A 267 -5.67 7.79 -9.16
CA GLU A 267 -5.30 8.21 -7.81
C GLU A 267 -3.82 7.92 -7.52
N TYR A 268 -3.36 6.72 -7.87
CA TYR A 268 -1.97 6.30 -7.65
C TYR A 268 -1.03 6.65 -8.79
N ARG A 269 -1.51 7.38 -9.81
CA ARG A 269 -0.75 7.77 -11.00
C ARG A 269 -0.05 6.59 -11.67
N LEU A 270 -0.77 5.49 -11.82
CA LEU A 270 -0.27 4.26 -12.42
C LEU A 270 -0.57 4.15 -13.91
N ARG A 271 -1.47 4.99 -14.45
CA ARG A 271 -1.72 5.04 -15.89
C ARG A 271 -0.44 5.38 -16.65
N ALA A 272 -0.22 4.68 -17.74
CA ALA A 272 0.86 4.96 -18.67
C ALA A 272 0.33 5.80 -19.83
N HIS A 273 1.17 6.70 -20.33
CA HIS A 273 0.88 7.56 -21.49
C HIS A 273 1.90 7.37 -22.61
N ASP A 274 3.02 6.70 -22.33
CA ASP A 274 4.10 6.43 -23.29
C ASP A 274 4.29 4.94 -23.49
N THR A 275 3.77 4.41 -24.61
CA THR A 275 3.87 2.98 -24.96
C THR A 275 5.29 2.52 -25.25
N MET A 276 6.21 3.42 -25.56
CA MET A 276 7.60 3.10 -25.89
C MET A 276 8.43 2.81 -24.63
N ARG A 277 8.13 3.51 -23.54
CA ARG A 277 8.89 3.44 -22.28
C ARG A 277 8.19 2.67 -21.15
N GLU A 278 6.87 2.57 -21.25
CA GLU A 278 6.02 1.95 -20.22
C GLU A 278 5.28 0.74 -20.79
N GLY A 279 4.69 -0.08 -19.92
CA GLY A 279 3.87 -1.22 -20.33
C GLY A 279 2.50 -0.78 -20.85
N ARG A 280 1.98 -1.42 -21.89
CA ARG A 280 0.66 -1.11 -22.46
C ARG A 280 -0.51 -1.52 -21.55
N ALA A 281 -0.26 -2.34 -20.55
CA ALA A 281 -1.29 -2.92 -19.68
C ALA A 281 -2.11 -1.87 -18.89
N VAL A 282 -1.57 -0.66 -18.71
CA VAL A 282 -2.19 0.42 -17.91
C VAL A 282 -2.55 1.66 -18.73
N ILE A 283 -2.66 1.50 -20.05
CA ILE A 283 -3.16 2.54 -20.96
C ILE A 283 -4.65 2.28 -21.17
N VAL A 284 -5.50 3.04 -20.51
CA VAL A 284 -6.97 2.90 -20.55
C VAL A 284 -7.59 4.29 -20.44
N GLU A 285 -8.65 4.53 -21.20
CA GLU A 285 -9.45 5.75 -21.14
C GLU A 285 -10.81 5.46 -20.47
N GLU A 286 -11.42 6.48 -19.88
CA GLU A 286 -12.66 6.31 -19.10
C GLU A 286 -13.85 5.88 -19.97
N ASP A 287 -13.89 6.34 -21.22
CA ASP A 287 -14.93 5.99 -22.20
C ASP A 287 -14.86 4.54 -22.71
N GLU A 288 -13.76 3.83 -22.41
CA GLU A 288 -13.62 2.40 -22.72
C GLU A 288 -14.25 1.49 -21.66
N LEU A 289 -14.65 2.03 -20.51
CA LEU A 289 -15.15 1.23 -19.39
C LEU A 289 -16.60 0.75 -19.65
N PRO A 290 -17.00 -0.41 -19.08
CA PRO A 290 -18.37 -0.87 -19.15
C PRO A 290 -19.29 0.12 -18.41
N PRO A 291 -20.52 0.31 -18.88
CA PRO A 291 -21.50 1.17 -18.19
C PRO A 291 -21.81 0.64 -16.79
N MET A 292 -22.06 1.56 -15.87
CA MET A 292 -22.43 1.25 -14.48
C MET A 292 -23.85 0.64 -14.41
#